data_f2042e97be5bfac33e67df788dc1aaf1
#
_entry.id   f2042e97be5bfac33e67df788dc1aaf1
#
_cell.length_a   1.000
_cell.length_b   1.000
_cell.length_c   1.000
_cell.angle_alpha   90.00
_cell.angle_beta   90.00
_cell.angle_gamma   90.00
#
_symmetry.space_group_name_H-M   'P 1'
#
loop_
_entity.id
_entity.type
_entity.pdbx_description
1 polymer ?
#
loop_
_entity_poly.entity_id
_entity_poly.type
_entity_poly.pdbx_seq_one_letter_code
_entity_poly.pdbx_strand_id
1 'polypeptide(L)'
;MKVRDLLPVELWNNFEDLNAVPRPSKKEERVIEFIKNFGLNLGLPTYVDPCGNVIIKKPASKGSENQKTVIIQSHLDMVHQKNADTEFDFLTQGIQSYIDGDWVTAKGTTLGADNGMGVATIMTLLASSTIQHPSIEALFTIDEETGMTGAFELEKGILEGEILLNLDTEDDDEFSIGCAGGIDTNTSKLYKEEKISGGIGFEIIVKGLKGGHSGMDIHLERGNANKIMNRILALALSYNLKISQIDGGSLRNAIPRESVAKIVVDSKDFLNQLDDLAAEIKSEFFKSEPDLIIEVNNIDSITHGLSNIDSIEVVNAIYSVFNGVYKMSQSIDGLVETSSSLARVILNGGSFITQSLQRSSLESSKQDIAKTIGASFLNIGADVEHSGSYPGWAPNTDSEILDIMVSLYKNMFNSDPKVQACHAGLECGILNERYPGLDMISFGPTIKNPHSPDEKVNIASVQKFWSLFVEVLKVIPFKN
;
A
#
# COMPACT_ATOMS: atom_id res chain seq x y z
N MET A 1 -28.00 20.51 8.51
CA MET A 1 -27.22 19.85 9.57
C MET A 1 -25.76 20.08 9.23
N LYS A 2 -24.92 20.46 10.17
CA LYS A 2 -23.48 20.60 9.97
C LYS A 2 -22.79 19.29 10.35
N VAL A 3 -21.57 19.06 9.90
CA VAL A 3 -20.77 17.87 10.28
C VAL A 3 -20.64 17.78 11.81
N ARG A 4 -20.44 18.91 12.48
CA ARG A 4 -20.36 18.99 13.96
C ARG A 4 -21.65 18.59 14.70
N ASP A 5 -22.79 18.52 14.02
CA ASP A 5 -24.06 18.11 14.62
C ASP A 5 -24.30 16.59 14.54
N LEU A 6 -23.41 15.84 13.85
CA LEU A 6 -23.48 14.40 13.71
C LEU A 6 -23.15 13.68 15.01
N LEU A 7 -23.66 12.45 15.17
CA LEU A 7 -23.35 11.59 16.32
C LEU A 7 -22.20 10.60 15.99
N PRO A 8 -21.27 10.39 16.93
CA PRO A 8 -21.09 11.04 18.24
C PRO A 8 -20.58 12.49 18.09
N VAL A 9 -21.20 13.42 18.78
CA VAL A 9 -20.93 14.86 18.60
C VAL A 9 -19.48 15.23 18.89
N GLU A 10 -18.93 14.69 19.97
CA GLU A 10 -17.54 14.98 20.38
C GLU A 10 -16.53 14.47 19.35
N LEU A 11 -16.77 13.30 18.75
CA LEU A 11 -15.89 12.73 17.72
C LEU A 11 -15.88 13.61 16.47
N TRP A 12 -17.04 13.99 15.97
CA TRP A 12 -17.15 14.85 14.80
C TRP A 12 -16.63 16.28 15.06
N ASN A 13 -16.75 16.78 16.28
CA ASN A 13 -16.13 18.05 16.67
C ASN A 13 -14.60 17.95 16.62
N ASN A 14 -14.02 16.89 17.19
CA ASN A 14 -12.58 16.66 17.15
C ASN A 14 -12.08 16.47 15.71
N PHE A 15 -12.84 15.77 14.85
CA PHE A 15 -12.52 15.62 13.44
C PHE A 15 -12.48 16.97 12.70
N GLU A 16 -13.48 17.83 12.92
CA GLU A 16 -13.52 19.16 12.33
C GLU A 16 -12.42 20.10 12.88
N ASP A 17 -12.07 19.97 14.17
CA ASP A 17 -10.96 20.73 14.76
C ASP A 17 -9.61 20.28 14.19
N LEU A 18 -9.42 18.96 13.99
CA LEU A 18 -8.25 18.40 13.31
C LEU A 18 -8.16 18.87 11.86
N ASN A 19 -9.27 18.82 11.13
CA ASN A 19 -9.32 19.23 9.71
C ASN A 19 -9.12 20.74 9.50
N ALA A 20 -9.32 21.55 10.55
CA ALA A 20 -8.95 22.95 10.51
C ALA A 20 -7.41 23.18 10.54
N VAL A 21 -6.63 22.15 10.90
CA VAL A 21 -5.16 22.19 10.96
C VAL A 21 -4.58 21.59 9.69
N PRO A 22 -3.83 22.36 8.88
CA PRO A 22 -3.07 21.83 7.76
C PRO A 22 -2.09 20.73 8.18
N ARG A 23 -2.20 19.54 7.53
CA ARG A 23 -1.40 18.35 7.92
C ARG A 23 -1.00 17.46 6.73
N PRO A 24 -0.58 18.03 5.57
CA PRO A 24 -0.13 17.20 4.48
C PRO A 24 1.16 16.46 4.86
N SER A 25 1.31 15.23 4.37
CA SER A 25 2.49 14.39 4.62
C SER A 25 3.79 15.16 4.41
N LYS A 26 4.77 14.97 5.30
CA LYS A 26 6.06 15.69 5.41
C LYS A 26 5.96 17.17 5.80
N LYS A 27 4.79 17.63 6.27
CA LYS A 27 4.55 19.01 6.76
C LYS A 27 3.62 19.00 7.99
N GLU A 28 3.90 18.10 8.92
CA GLU A 28 3.06 17.79 10.08
C GLU A 28 3.34 18.70 11.30
N GLU A 29 4.24 19.66 11.23
CA GLU A 29 4.67 20.47 12.38
C GLU A 29 3.48 21.12 13.11
N ARG A 30 2.46 21.55 12.37
CA ARG A 30 1.25 22.18 12.94
C ARG A 30 0.36 21.19 13.68
N VAL A 31 0.13 20.02 13.09
CA VAL A 31 -0.72 19.00 13.69
C VAL A 31 -0.03 18.34 14.88
N ILE A 32 1.30 18.17 14.84
CA ILE A 32 2.10 17.73 15.99
C ILE A 32 1.89 18.66 17.18
N GLU A 33 2.05 19.97 16.96
CA GLU A 33 1.85 20.98 18.02
C GLU A 33 0.40 21.04 18.48
N PHE A 34 -0.57 20.85 17.58
CA PHE A 34 -2.00 20.78 17.90
C PHE A 34 -2.30 19.62 18.85
N ILE A 35 -1.86 18.40 18.51
CA ILE A 35 -2.10 17.19 19.34
C ILE A 35 -1.32 17.25 20.65
N LYS A 36 -0.08 17.74 20.63
CA LYS A 36 0.71 17.97 21.86
C LYS A 36 -0.02 18.91 22.80
N ASN A 37 -0.49 20.05 22.31
CA ASN A 37 -1.23 21.01 23.12
C ASN A 37 -2.57 20.45 23.60
N PHE A 38 -3.23 19.62 22.80
CA PHE A 38 -4.45 18.93 23.21
C PHE A 38 -4.20 18.07 24.46
N GLY A 39 -3.16 17.22 24.45
CA GLY A 39 -2.79 16.40 25.61
C GLY A 39 -2.42 17.23 26.84
N LEU A 40 -1.59 18.27 26.68
CA LEU A 40 -1.17 19.17 27.76
C LEU A 40 -2.36 19.92 28.39
N ASN A 41 -3.31 20.38 27.58
CA ASN A 41 -4.51 21.07 28.05
C ASN A 41 -5.45 20.17 28.88
N LEU A 42 -5.42 18.85 28.58
CA LEU A 42 -6.12 17.85 29.40
C LEU A 42 -5.37 17.48 30.70
N GLY A 43 -4.16 18.01 30.89
CA GLY A 43 -3.30 17.66 32.03
C GLY A 43 -2.74 16.23 31.94
N LEU A 44 -2.69 15.62 30.74
CA LEU A 44 -2.18 14.27 30.53
C LEU A 44 -0.68 14.29 30.24
N PRO A 45 0.10 13.29 30.71
CA PRO A 45 1.48 13.10 30.29
C PRO A 45 1.58 13.02 28.78
N THR A 46 2.28 13.97 28.17
CA THR A 46 2.40 14.13 26.72
C THR A 46 3.88 14.25 26.35
N TYR A 47 4.31 13.43 25.44
CA TYR A 47 5.66 13.36 24.93
C TYR A 47 5.67 13.46 23.41
N VAL A 48 6.65 14.16 22.84
CA VAL A 48 6.93 14.18 21.41
C VAL A 48 8.31 13.60 21.23
N ASP A 49 8.41 12.53 20.47
CA ASP A 49 9.70 11.88 20.21
C ASP A 49 10.57 12.69 19.22
N PRO A 50 11.85 12.34 19.04
CA PRO A 50 12.76 13.10 18.16
C PRO A 50 12.32 13.18 16.70
N CYS A 51 11.52 12.22 16.20
CA CYS A 51 11.06 12.27 14.82
C CYS A 51 9.75 13.05 14.65
N GLY A 52 8.98 13.24 15.74
CA GLY A 52 7.73 14.01 15.72
C GLY A 52 6.48 13.22 16.08
N ASN A 53 6.58 11.92 16.40
CA ASN A 53 5.44 11.18 16.93
C ASN A 53 4.99 11.78 18.26
N VAL A 54 3.67 11.81 18.49
CA VAL A 54 3.11 12.30 19.76
C VAL A 54 2.55 11.12 20.54
N ILE A 55 2.98 10.99 21.80
CA ILE A 55 2.51 9.97 22.73
C ILE A 55 1.82 10.65 23.89
N ILE A 56 0.55 10.29 24.15
CA ILE A 56 -0.24 10.79 25.26
C ILE A 56 -0.68 9.62 26.14
N LYS A 57 -0.30 9.63 27.42
CA LYS A 57 -0.66 8.56 28.35
C LYS A 57 -1.85 8.97 29.21
N LYS A 58 -2.87 8.10 29.28
CA LYS A 58 -4.05 8.31 30.13
C LYS A 58 -4.16 7.17 31.14
N PRO A 59 -4.18 7.47 32.46
CA PRO A 59 -4.37 6.46 33.51
C PRO A 59 -5.69 5.72 33.33
N ALA A 60 -5.75 4.46 33.76
CA ALA A 60 -6.97 3.66 33.73
C ALA A 60 -8.12 4.35 34.46
N SER A 61 -9.34 4.17 33.97
CA SER A 61 -10.56 4.55 34.70
C SER A 61 -10.74 3.65 35.94
N LYS A 62 -11.48 4.13 36.92
CA LYS A 62 -11.73 3.39 38.18
C LYS A 62 -12.33 2.01 37.88
N GLY A 63 -11.67 0.97 38.37
CA GLY A 63 -12.06 -0.44 38.23
C GLY A 63 -11.41 -1.14 37.02
N SER A 64 -10.60 -0.43 36.23
CA SER A 64 -9.88 -0.99 35.07
C SER A 64 -8.36 -1.00 35.26
N GLU A 65 -7.86 -0.75 36.47
CA GLU A 65 -6.43 -0.58 36.77
C GLU A 65 -5.61 -1.86 36.55
N ASN A 66 -6.28 -3.03 36.69
CA ASN A 66 -5.66 -4.34 36.52
C ASN A 66 -5.79 -4.91 35.08
N GLN A 67 -6.43 -4.19 34.17
CA GLN A 67 -6.46 -4.60 32.76
C GLN A 67 -5.10 -4.32 32.08
N LYS A 68 -4.79 -5.07 31.03
CA LYS A 68 -3.61 -4.84 30.17
C LYS A 68 -3.60 -3.40 29.65
N THR A 69 -2.42 -2.80 29.56
CA THR A 69 -2.30 -1.45 28.96
C THR A 69 -2.51 -1.55 27.45
N VAL A 70 -3.27 -0.63 26.89
CA VAL A 70 -3.61 -0.60 25.47
C VAL A 70 -2.91 0.57 24.78
N ILE A 71 -2.20 0.29 23.71
CA ILE A 71 -1.73 1.27 22.75
C ILE A 71 -2.86 1.49 21.74
N ILE A 72 -3.25 2.74 21.49
CA ILE A 72 -4.18 3.08 20.42
C ILE A 72 -3.46 3.98 19.45
N GLN A 73 -3.40 3.56 18.19
CA GLN A 73 -2.53 4.20 17.20
C GLN A 73 -3.32 4.70 15.98
N SER A 74 -2.92 5.88 15.50
CA SER A 74 -3.36 6.50 14.25
C SER A 74 -2.28 7.43 13.73
N HIS A 75 -2.24 7.68 12.41
CA HIS A 75 -1.30 8.65 11.83
C HIS A 75 -1.90 10.06 11.71
N LEU A 76 -1.03 11.07 11.78
CA LEU A 76 -1.43 12.48 11.80
C LEU A 76 -1.50 13.11 10.41
N ASP A 77 -0.69 12.65 9.50
CA ASP A 77 -0.63 13.17 8.15
C ASP A 77 -1.83 12.75 7.29
N MET A 78 -1.92 13.28 6.11
CA MET A 78 -2.92 12.90 5.10
C MET A 78 -2.38 13.11 3.70
N VAL A 79 -2.82 12.31 2.75
CA VAL A 79 -2.60 12.54 1.33
C VAL A 79 -3.28 13.85 0.91
N HIS A 80 -2.57 14.69 0.17
CA HIS A 80 -3.02 16.02 -0.22
C HIS A 80 -3.26 16.12 -1.73
N GLN A 81 -4.45 15.69 -2.15
CA GLN A 81 -4.90 15.73 -3.54
C GLN A 81 -6.08 16.73 -3.71
N LYS A 82 -6.15 17.39 -4.86
CA LYS A 82 -7.26 18.28 -5.22
C LYS A 82 -7.59 18.17 -6.71
N ASN A 83 -8.82 18.52 -7.06
CA ASN A 83 -9.22 18.66 -8.46
C ASN A 83 -8.46 19.80 -9.13
N ALA A 84 -8.24 19.68 -10.44
CA ALA A 84 -7.45 20.64 -11.19
C ALA A 84 -8.03 22.09 -11.19
N ASP A 85 -9.35 22.20 -11.05
CA ASP A 85 -10.10 23.46 -10.96
C ASP A 85 -10.29 23.98 -9.52
N THR A 86 -9.78 23.27 -8.52
CA THR A 86 -9.91 23.67 -7.11
C THR A 86 -8.74 24.55 -6.70
N GLU A 87 -9.03 25.79 -6.29
CA GLU A 87 -8.05 26.67 -5.64
C GLU A 87 -7.96 26.35 -4.14
N PHE A 88 -6.91 25.65 -3.74
CA PHE A 88 -6.68 25.25 -2.35
C PHE A 88 -5.18 25.09 -2.07
N ASP A 89 -4.75 25.56 -0.91
CA ASP A 89 -3.38 25.42 -0.41
C ASP A 89 -3.35 24.58 0.87
N PHE A 90 -2.93 23.33 0.75
CA PHE A 90 -2.81 22.38 1.87
C PHE A 90 -1.83 22.81 2.97
N LEU A 91 -0.95 23.78 2.70
CA LEU A 91 0.00 24.28 3.70
C LEU A 91 -0.62 25.33 4.63
N THR A 92 -1.71 25.96 4.23
CA THR A 92 -2.26 27.12 4.95
C THR A 92 -3.75 27.03 5.24
N GLN A 93 -4.50 26.20 4.51
CA GLN A 93 -5.94 26.12 4.61
C GLN A 93 -6.39 24.79 5.24
N GLY A 94 -7.39 24.86 6.11
CA GLY A 94 -8.07 23.67 6.65
C GLY A 94 -9.05 23.09 5.63
N ILE A 95 -9.28 21.77 5.73
CA ILE A 95 -10.21 21.03 4.87
C ILE A 95 -11.65 21.52 5.11
N GLN A 96 -12.40 21.70 4.03
CA GLN A 96 -13.79 22.12 4.07
C GLN A 96 -14.71 20.91 3.87
N SER A 97 -15.05 20.25 4.96
CA SER A 97 -15.94 19.11 4.97
C SER A 97 -17.42 19.51 4.86
N TYR A 98 -18.23 18.64 4.27
CA TYR A 98 -19.68 18.79 4.21
C TYR A 98 -20.38 17.42 4.17
N ILE A 99 -21.68 17.43 4.46
CA ILE A 99 -22.53 16.24 4.40
C ILE A 99 -23.09 16.09 2.98
N ASP A 100 -22.89 14.92 2.40
CA ASP A 100 -23.47 14.49 1.13
C ASP A 100 -24.24 13.18 1.31
N GLY A 101 -25.54 13.27 1.50
CA GLY A 101 -26.39 12.12 1.83
C GLY A 101 -25.96 11.42 3.12
N ASP A 102 -25.56 10.16 3.03
CA ASP A 102 -25.08 9.33 4.16
C ASP A 102 -23.57 9.47 4.42
N TRP A 103 -22.91 10.39 3.74
CA TRP A 103 -21.47 10.54 3.77
C TRP A 103 -21.04 11.94 4.19
N VAL A 104 -19.84 12.02 4.75
CA VAL A 104 -19.08 13.26 4.89
C VAL A 104 -17.95 13.21 3.86
N THR A 105 -17.75 14.30 3.11
CA THR A 105 -16.72 14.46 2.09
C THR A 105 -16.14 15.89 2.16
N ALA A 106 -15.15 16.19 1.30
CA ALA A 106 -14.52 17.50 1.22
C ALA A 106 -14.80 18.20 -0.12
N LYS A 107 -14.70 19.51 -0.13
CA LYS A 107 -15.01 20.33 -1.30
C LYS A 107 -13.82 20.40 -2.28
N GLY A 108 -13.73 19.42 -3.17
CA GLY A 108 -12.72 19.38 -4.25
C GLY A 108 -11.30 19.02 -3.80
N THR A 109 -11.15 18.55 -2.56
CA THR A 109 -9.89 18.06 -1.98
C THR A 109 -10.10 16.69 -1.35
N THR A 110 -9.02 15.98 -1.02
CA THR A 110 -9.06 14.86 -0.05
C THR A 110 -9.71 15.35 1.24
N LEU A 111 -10.44 14.45 1.92
CA LEU A 111 -11.13 14.73 3.17
C LEU A 111 -10.19 14.60 4.38
N GLY A 112 -9.23 13.67 4.31
CA GLY A 112 -8.36 13.28 5.42
C GLY A 112 -9.11 12.48 6.49
N ALA A 113 -10.14 11.73 6.12
CA ALA A 113 -10.77 10.75 7.00
C ALA A 113 -9.82 9.61 7.34
N ASP A 114 -8.99 9.25 6.39
CA ASP A 114 -7.78 8.47 6.50
C ASP A 114 -6.62 9.40 6.95
N ASN A 115 -6.07 9.28 8.14
CA ASN A 115 -6.55 8.58 9.33
C ASN A 115 -7.15 9.55 10.37
N GLY A 116 -7.70 10.67 9.91
CA GLY A 116 -8.30 11.71 10.79
C GLY A 116 -9.46 11.19 11.66
N MET A 117 -10.19 10.15 11.20
CA MET A 117 -11.25 9.55 12.00
C MET A 117 -10.68 8.76 13.19
N GLY A 118 -9.57 8.06 13.00
CA GLY A 118 -8.83 7.41 14.08
C GLY A 118 -8.26 8.41 15.07
N VAL A 119 -7.63 9.49 14.60
CA VAL A 119 -7.12 10.58 15.44
C VAL A 119 -8.24 11.21 16.27
N ALA A 120 -9.38 11.57 15.65
CA ALA A 120 -10.53 12.15 16.32
C ALA A 120 -11.15 11.20 17.38
N THR A 121 -11.15 9.89 17.11
CA THR A 121 -11.56 8.84 18.04
C THR A 121 -10.69 8.82 19.29
N ILE A 122 -9.38 8.84 19.10
CA ILE A 122 -8.40 8.89 20.20
C ILE A 122 -8.56 10.18 21.00
N MET A 123 -8.67 11.34 20.34
CA MET A 123 -8.90 12.62 21.00
C MET A 123 -10.17 12.59 21.87
N THR A 124 -11.25 11.99 21.36
CA THR A 124 -12.53 11.87 22.08
C THR A 124 -12.40 11.00 23.33
N LEU A 125 -11.68 9.87 23.23
CA LEU A 125 -11.38 9.03 24.39
C LEU A 125 -10.53 9.76 25.42
N LEU A 126 -9.47 10.45 24.98
CA LEU A 126 -8.57 11.18 25.89
C LEU A 126 -9.31 12.28 26.67
N ALA A 127 -10.22 13.00 26.03
CA ALA A 127 -11.01 14.06 26.65
C ALA A 127 -12.15 13.53 27.54
N SER A 128 -12.60 12.29 27.35
CA SER A 128 -13.74 11.74 28.11
C SER A 128 -13.38 11.44 29.56
N SER A 129 -14.31 11.77 30.46
CA SER A 129 -14.27 11.38 31.88
C SER A 129 -15.27 10.25 32.22
N THR A 130 -16.04 9.77 31.24
CA THR A 130 -17.14 8.83 31.48
C THR A 130 -16.95 7.47 30.81
N ILE A 131 -16.09 7.39 29.79
CA ILE A 131 -15.77 6.13 29.13
C ILE A 131 -14.90 5.29 30.06
N GLN A 132 -15.29 4.03 30.28
CA GLN A 132 -14.48 3.05 31.01
C GLN A 132 -13.37 2.53 30.08
N HIS A 133 -12.11 2.55 30.56
CA HIS A 133 -10.95 2.14 29.78
C HIS A 133 -9.77 1.70 30.66
N PRO A 134 -8.90 0.80 30.20
CA PRO A 134 -7.61 0.47 30.86
C PRO A 134 -6.65 1.66 30.81
N SER A 135 -5.41 1.48 31.26
CA SER A 135 -4.34 2.44 30.95
C SER A 135 -4.14 2.55 29.44
N ILE A 136 -4.12 3.77 28.92
CA ILE A 136 -4.01 4.07 27.49
C ILE A 136 -2.67 4.73 27.18
N GLU A 137 -2.04 4.28 26.12
CA GLU A 137 -0.94 4.95 25.44
C GLU A 137 -1.42 5.32 24.03
N ALA A 138 -1.84 6.55 23.83
CA ALA A 138 -2.25 7.08 22.54
C ALA A 138 -1.00 7.43 21.73
N LEU A 139 -0.76 6.71 20.65
CA LEU A 139 0.35 6.89 19.71
C LEU A 139 -0.17 7.57 18.45
N PHE A 140 0.35 8.73 18.15
CA PHE A 140 0.08 9.45 16.91
C PHE A 140 1.39 9.49 16.08
N THR A 141 1.41 8.78 14.98
CA THR A 141 2.56 8.71 14.08
C THR A 141 2.52 9.80 13.01
N ILE A 142 3.65 10.02 12.35
CA ILE A 142 3.79 10.97 11.24
C ILE A 142 4.23 10.26 9.97
N ASP A 143 3.97 10.88 8.81
CA ASP A 143 4.48 10.48 7.50
C ASP A 143 4.16 9.00 7.17
N GLU A 144 2.96 8.52 7.51
CA GLU A 144 2.52 7.18 7.15
C GLU A 144 2.43 7.05 5.64
N GLU A 145 1.75 7.98 5.00
CA GLU A 145 1.31 7.99 3.60
C GLU A 145 2.45 8.02 2.56
N THR A 146 3.66 8.43 2.97
CA THR A 146 4.77 8.57 2.02
C THR A 146 6.02 7.79 2.43
N GLY A 147 6.12 7.34 3.69
CA GLY A 147 7.34 6.66 4.12
C GLY A 147 7.25 5.91 5.43
N MET A 148 6.15 5.99 6.17
CA MET A 148 5.98 5.41 7.52
C MET A 148 7.12 5.82 8.47
N THR A 149 7.66 7.04 8.27
CA THR A 149 8.83 7.53 8.99
C THR A 149 8.61 7.52 10.49
N GLY A 150 7.40 7.90 10.93
CA GLY A 150 7.02 7.89 12.33
C GLY A 150 7.16 6.50 12.96
N ALA A 151 6.63 5.48 12.35
CA ALA A 151 6.74 4.11 12.85
C ALA A 151 8.20 3.60 12.82
N PHE A 152 8.95 3.88 11.73
CA PHE A 152 10.35 3.48 11.60
C PHE A 152 11.26 4.14 12.64
N GLU A 153 11.05 5.41 12.96
CA GLU A 153 11.91 6.17 13.85
C GLU A 153 11.38 6.21 15.31
N LEU A 154 10.21 5.59 15.57
CA LEU A 154 9.62 5.56 16.91
C LEU A 154 10.65 5.10 17.95
N GLU A 155 10.84 5.86 19.02
CA GLU A 155 11.79 5.58 20.07
C GLU A 155 11.46 4.26 20.78
N LYS A 156 12.46 3.36 20.92
CA LYS A 156 12.27 2.07 21.57
C LYS A 156 12.08 2.20 23.08
N GLY A 157 11.15 1.43 23.63
CA GLY A 157 10.91 1.36 25.06
C GLY A 157 10.07 2.51 25.64
N ILE A 158 9.50 3.36 24.79
CA ILE A 158 8.61 4.43 25.21
C ILE A 158 7.18 3.94 25.49
N LEU A 159 6.76 2.88 24.80
CA LEU A 159 5.48 2.21 24.97
C LEU A 159 5.65 0.96 25.84
N GLU A 160 4.68 0.73 26.72
CA GLU A 160 4.61 -0.38 27.68
C GLU A 160 3.38 -1.26 27.46
N GLY A 161 2.50 -0.87 26.53
CA GLY A 161 1.26 -1.57 26.21
C GLY A 161 1.50 -3.00 25.71
N GLU A 162 0.56 -3.89 25.99
CA GLU A 162 0.58 -5.29 25.58
C GLU A 162 -0.36 -5.57 24.41
N ILE A 163 -1.35 -4.69 24.19
CA ILE A 163 -2.34 -4.74 23.12
C ILE A 163 -2.22 -3.47 22.29
N LEU A 164 -2.27 -3.58 20.97
CA LEU A 164 -2.30 -2.44 20.06
C LEU A 164 -3.59 -2.46 19.23
N LEU A 165 -4.38 -1.39 19.36
CA LEU A 165 -5.53 -1.09 18.53
C LEU A 165 -5.12 -0.03 17.50
N ASN A 166 -4.89 -0.45 16.27
CA ASN A 166 -4.67 0.45 15.14
C ASN A 166 -6.03 0.83 14.55
N LEU A 167 -6.24 2.12 14.27
CA LEU A 167 -7.54 2.64 13.82
C LEU A 167 -7.49 3.08 12.35
N ASP A 168 -6.89 2.24 11.49
CA ASP A 168 -6.50 2.58 10.12
C ASP A 168 -7.13 1.68 9.03
N THR A 169 -8.08 0.84 9.41
CA THR A 169 -8.86 0.05 8.46
C THR A 169 -10.04 0.86 7.91
N GLU A 170 -10.35 0.70 6.63
CA GLU A 170 -11.30 1.52 5.87
C GLU A 170 -12.67 0.87 5.62
N ASP A 171 -12.96 -0.26 6.26
CA ASP A 171 -14.27 -0.94 6.21
C ASP A 171 -14.71 -1.34 7.62
N ASP A 172 -15.94 -0.96 8.02
CA ASP A 172 -16.46 -1.12 9.37
C ASP A 172 -16.92 -2.55 9.73
N ASP A 173 -16.83 -3.48 8.78
CA ASP A 173 -17.07 -4.90 8.97
C ASP A 173 -15.78 -5.75 8.86
N GLU A 174 -14.62 -5.10 8.85
CA GLU A 174 -13.32 -5.73 8.65
C GLU A 174 -12.41 -5.58 9.87
N PHE A 175 -11.74 -6.68 10.21
CA PHE A 175 -10.63 -6.71 11.17
C PHE A 175 -9.36 -7.19 10.46
N SER A 176 -8.39 -6.31 10.35
CA SER A 176 -7.08 -6.68 9.83
C SER A 176 -6.18 -7.19 10.95
N ILE A 177 -5.62 -8.39 10.74
CA ILE A 177 -4.74 -9.08 11.71
C ILE A 177 -3.36 -9.36 11.12
N GLY A 178 -3.04 -8.76 9.99
CA GLY A 178 -1.75 -8.92 9.31
C GLY A 178 -1.60 -8.00 8.13
N CYS A 179 -0.37 -7.76 7.72
CA CYS A 179 -0.04 -7.01 6.52
C CYS A 179 1.24 -7.53 5.85
N ALA A 180 1.40 -7.25 4.56
CA ALA A 180 2.63 -7.59 3.87
C ALA A 180 3.71 -6.52 4.09
N GLY A 181 4.91 -6.95 4.39
CA GLY A 181 6.11 -6.16 4.16
C GLY A 181 6.46 -6.10 2.68
N GLY A 182 7.41 -5.24 2.34
CA GLY A 182 7.90 -5.10 0.97
C GLY A 182 9.42 -5.04 0.91
N ILE A 183 9.97 -5.32 -0.27
CA ILE A 183 11.37 -5.11 -0.61
C ILE A 183 11.50 -4.88 -2.11
N ASP A 184 12.26 -3.89 -2.48
CA ASP A 184 12.58 -3.58 -3.86
C ASP A 184 13.77 -4.39 -4.35
N THR A 185 13.67 -4.96 -5.55
CA THR A 185 14.82 -5.49 -6.28
C THR A 185 15.05 -4.66 -7.53
N ASN A 186 16.17 -3.94 -7.54
CA ASN A 186 16.65 -3.13 -8.66
C ASN A 186 17.77 -3.86 -9.35
N THR A 187 17.74 -3.93 -10.68
CA THR A 187 18.84 -4.53 -11.42
C THR A 187 19.31 -3.61 -12.53
N SER A 188 20.59 -3.68 -12.86
CA SER A 188 21.16 -2.91 -13.94
C SER A 188 22.29 -3.66 -14.64
N LYS A 189 22.35 -3.53 -15.97
CA LYS A 189 23.45 -4.02 -16.79
C LYS A 189 23.68 -3.07 -17.95
N LEU A 190 24.95 -2.80 -18.26
CA LEU A 190 25.33 -2.02 -19.44
C LEU A 190 25.78 -2.95 -20.55
N TYR A 191 25.07 -2.92 -21.67
CA TYR A 191 25.44 -3.59 -22.92
C TYR A 191 26.09 -2.60 -23.88
N LYS A 192 26.93 -3.13 -24.76
CA LYS A 192 27.49 -2.36 -25.88
C LYS A 192 26.55 -2.39 -27.06
N GLU A 193 26.00 -1.26 -27.45
CA GLU A 193 25.22 -1.17 -28.68
C GLU A 193 26.11 -1.38 -29.92
N GLU A 194 25.54 -2.05 -30.91
CA GLU A 194 26.13 -2.24 -32.23
C GLU A 194 25.38 -1.44 -33.28
N LYS A 195 26.07 -1.04 -34.35
CA LYS A 195 25.41 -0.45 -35.49
C LYS A 195 24.63 -1.54 -36.23
N ILE A 196 23.35 -1.32 -36.42
CA ILE A 196 22.48 -2.21 -37.18
C ILE A 196 22.53 -1.83 -38.65
N SER A 197 22.89 -2.79 -39.49
CA SER A 197 22.87 -2.65 -40.95
C SER A 197 21.94 -3.70 -41.54
N GLY A 198 20.84 -3.27 -42.13
CA GLY A 198 19.82 -4.17 -42.69
C GLY A 198 18.80 -4.65 -41.62
N GLY A 199 17.89 -5.51 -42.07
CA GLY A 199 16.74 -5.94 -41.28
C GLY A 199 15.55 -5.01 -41.39
N ILE A 200 14.47 -5.36 -40.69
CA ILE A 200 13.20 -4.65 -40.73
C ILE A 200 12.91 -4.15 -39.30
N GLY A 201 12.77 -2.83 -39.16
CA GLY A 201 12.49 -2.19 -37.88
C GLY A 201 11.00 -2.16 -37.50
N PHE A 202 10.68 -2.50 -36.28
CA PHE A 202 9.34 -2.44 -35.72
C PHE A 202 9.33 -1.72 -34.39
N GLU A 203 8.29 -0.94 -34.16
CA GLU A 203 7.85 -0.51 -32.85
C GLU A 203 6.63 -1.33 -32.45
N ILE A 204 6.74 -2.03 -31.33
CA ILE A 204 5.69 -2.88 -30.79
C ILE A 204 5.16 -2.21 -29.52
N ILE A 205 3.84 -2.11 -29.39
CA ILE A 205 3.15 -1.46 -28.28
C ILE A 205 2.15 -2.42 -27.68
N VAL A 206 2.33 -2.74 -26.42
CA VAL A 206 1.34 -3.45 -25.59
C VAL A 206 0.67 -2.42 -24.70
N LYS A 207 -0.66 -2.29 -24.77
CA LYS A 207 -1.43 -1.30 -24.03
C LYS A 207 -2.87 -1.75 -23.77
N GLY A 208 -3.64 -0.92 -23.06
CA GLY A 208 -5.06 -1.19 -22.78
C GLY A 208 -5.27 -2.15 -21.59
N LEU A 209 -4.23 -2.46 -20.83
CA LEU A 209 -4.34 -3.27 -19.63
C LEU A 209 -4.89 -2.45 -18.46
N LYS A 210 -5.64 -3.10 -17.56
CA LYS A 210 -6.22 -2.45 -16.36
C LYS A 210 -5.16 -1.98 -15.37
N GLY A 211 -4.09 -2.77 -15.20
CA GLY A 211 -3.12 -2.53 -14.14
C GLY A 211 -3.73 -2.73 -12.76
N GLY A 212 -3.26 -1.97 -11.78
CA GLY A 212 -3.72 -2.03 -10.38
C GLY A 212 -2.56 -1.98 -9.41
N HIS A 213 -2.86 -2.06 -8.11
CA HIS A 213 -1.84 -2.09 -7.06
C HIS A 213 -1.11 -3.43 -7.06
N SER A 214 0.23 -3.41 -7.03
CA SER A 214 1.07 -4.62 -7.14
C SER A 214 0.96 -5.60 -5.95
N GLY A 215 0.30 -5.20 -4.88
CA GLY A 215 -0.07 -6.04 -3.73
C GLY A 215 -1.55 -6.40 -3.76
N MET A 216 -2.42 -5.41 -3.52
CA MET A 216 -3.85 -5.63 -3.35
C MET A 216 -4.53 -6.31 -4.54
N ASP A 217 -4.08 -6.02 -5.77
CA ASP A 217 -4.67 -6.57 -6.98
C ASP A 217 -3.89 -7.74 -7.60
N ILE A 218 -2.77 -8.16 -7.00
CA ILE A 218 -1.89 -9.18 -7.59
C ILE A 218 -2.58 -10.55 -7.76
N HIS A 219 -3.51 -10.87 -6.85
CA HIS A 219 -4.30 -12.09 -6.87
C HIS A 219 -5.34 -12.14 -7.99
N LEU A 220 -5.64 -10.99 -8.63
CA LEU A 220 -6.59 -10.91 -9.74
C LEU A 220 -5.99 -11.38 -11.06
N GLU A 221 -4.72 -11.76 -11.07
CA GLU A 221 -3.99 -12.29 -12.24
C GLU A 221 -4.10 -11.42 -13.48
N ARG A 222 -4.11 -10.08 -13.28
CA ARG A 222 -4.14 -9.11 -14.37
C ARG A 222 -2.89 -9.19 -15.23
N GLY A 223 -3.02 -8.83 -16.50
CA GLY A 223 -1.91 -8.82 -17.43
C GLY A 223 -0.78 -7.86 -17.00
N ASN A 224 0.47 -8.36 -17.04
CA ASN A 224 1.67 -7.54 -16.89
C ASN A 224 2.23 -7.22 -18.28
N ALA A 225 2.19 -5.94 -18.68
CA ALA A 225 2.63 -5.51 -20.03
C ALA A 225 4.07 -5.90 -20.35
N ASN A 226 4.98 -5.89 -19.35
CA ASN A 226 6.38 -6.29 -19.53
C ASN A 226 6.51 -7.77 -19.84
N LYS A 227 5.73 -8.62 -19.18
CA LYS A 227 5.72 -10.07 -19.44
C LYS A 227 5.07 -10.40 -20.78
N ILE A 228 4.01 -9.68 -21.16
CA ILE A 228 3.36 -9.84 -22.48
C ILE A 228 4.32 -9.40 -23.59
N MET A 229 4.96 -8.23 -23.46
CA MET A 229 5.97 -7.76 -24.40
C MET A 229 7.11 -8.79 -24.55
N ASN A 230 7.56 -9.35 -23.44
CA ASN A 230 8.66 -10.32 -23.49
C ASN A 230 8.29 -11.62 -24.26
N ARG A 231 7.02 -12.04 -24.24
CA ARG A 231 6.54 -13.17 -25.08
C ARG A 231 6.70 -12.86 -26.57
N ILE A 232 6.43 -11.61 -26.97
CA ILE A 232 6.59 -11.15 -28.34
C ILE A 232 8.08 -11.07 -28.72
N LEU A 233 8.91 -10.54 -27.81
CA LEU A 233 10.36 -10.50 -28.03
C LEU A 233 10.96 -11.90 -28.15
N ALA A 234 10.46 -12.88 -27.39
CA ALA A 234 10.89 -14.28 -27.47
C ALA A 234 10.53 -14.92 -28.82
N LEU A 235 9.35 -14.62 -29.37
CA LEU A 235 9.00 -15.03 -30.73
C LEU A 235 10.00 -14.44 -31.75
N ALA A 236 10.36 -13.15 -31.60
CA ALA A 236 11.28 -12.45 -32.49
C ALA A 236 12.72 -13.01 -32.47
N LEU A 237 13.11 -13.77 -31.42
CA LEU A 237 14.42 -14.44 -31.39
C LEU A 237 14.64 -15.39 -32.57
N SER A 238 13.57 -16.04 -33.05
CA SER A 238 13.62 -16.92 -34.21
C SER A 238 13.91 -16.17 -35.54
N TYR A 239 13.86 -14.85 -35.51
CA TYR A 239 14.09 -13.94 -36.63
C TYR A 239 15.31 -13.04 -36.44
N ASN A 240 16.33 -13.51 -35.70
CA ASN A 240 17.57 -12.80 -35.43
C ASN A 240 17.34 -11.44 -34.75
N LEU A 241 16.51 -11.43 -33.71
CA LEU A 241 16.13 -10.25 -32.95
C LEU A 241 17.35 -9.41 -32.56
N LYS A 242 17.24 -8.09 -32.77
CA LYS A 242 18.08 -7.05 -32.15
C LYS A 242 17.20 -6.02 -31.49
N ILE A 243 17.34 -5.86 -30.17
CA ILE A 243 16.56 -4.91 -29.41
C ILE A 243 17.28 -3.57 -29.38
N SER A 244 16.60 -2.51 -29.78
CA SER A 244 17.10 -1.15 -29.69
C SER A 244 16.61 -0.43 -28.44
N GLN A 245 15.35 -0.63 -28.07
CA GLN A 245 14.74 0.02 -26.94
C GLN A 245 13.64 -0.85 -26.33
N ILE A 246 13.50 -0.78 -25.00
CA ILE A 246 12.33 -1.23 -24.25
C ILE A 246 11.98 -0.12 -23.24
N ASP A 247 10.70 0.20 -23.12
CA ASP A 247 10.17 1.11 -22.11
C ASP A 247 8.82 0.56 -21.63
N GLY A 248 8.81 -0.09 -20.46
CA GLY A 248 7.61 -0.74 -19.95
C GLY A 248 7.40 -0.51 -18.47
N GLY A 249 6.14 -0.21 -18.13
CA GLY A 249 5.70 0.15 -16.79
C GLY A 249 6.05 1.60 -16.39
N SER A 250 5.67 2.01 -15.19
CA SER A 250 5.93 3.36 -14.66
C SER A 250 6.24 3.34 -13.17
N LEU A 251 5.26 3.04 -12.34
CA LEU A 251 5.37 3.04 -10.89
C LEU A 251 5.73 1.65 -10.36
N ARG A 252 6.60 1.60 -9.37
CA ARG A 252 7.09 0.36 -8.76
C ARG A 252 5.98 -0.48 -8.10
N ASN A 253 5.04 0.19 -7.46
CA ASN A 253 3.91 -0.43 -6.76
C ASN A 253 2.67 -0.66 -7.62
N ALA A 254 2.80 -0.50 -8.95
CA ALA A 254 1.71 -0.72 -9.91
C ALA A 254 2.01 -1.88 -10.86
N ILE A 255 0.98 -2.65 -11.20
CA ILE A 255 1.04 -3.66 -12.27
C ILE A 255 1.17 -2.92 -13.60
N PRO A 256 2.20 -3.20 -14.44
CA PRO A 256 2.45 -2.48 -15.69
C PRO A 256 1.28 -2.60 -16.66
N ARG A 257 0.78 -1.45 -17.11
CA ARG A 257 -0.34 -1.36 -18.07
C ARG A 257 0.10 -1.26 -19.52
N GLU A 258 1.32 -0.78 -19.75
CA GLU A 258 1.88 -0.49 -21.06
C GLU A 258 3.34 -0.89 -21.14
N SER A 259 3.76 -1.32 -22.32
CA SER A 259 5.15 -1.58 -22.66
C SER A 259 5.38 -1.32 -24.14
N VAL A 260 6.46 -0.64 -24.49
CA VAL A 260 6.86 -0.32 -25.86
C VAL A 260 8.25 -0.91 -26.11
N ALA A 261 8.44 -1.54 -27.25
CA ALA A 261 9.76 -2.03 -27.69
C ALA A 261 10.06 -1.62 -29.13
N LYS A 262 11.31 -1.22 -29.40
CA LYS A 262 11.83 -1.00 -30.75
C LYS A 262 12.82 -2.10 -31.07
N ILE A 263 12.55 -2.83 -32.16
CA ILE A 263 13.31 -4.02 -32.53
C ILE A 263 13.65 -4.03 -34.02
N VAL A 264 14.64 -4.83 -34.37
CA VAL A 264 14.95 -5.20 -35.77
C VAL A 264 14.95 -6.69 -35.87
N VAL A 265 14.33 -7.24 -36.95
CA VAL A 265 14.31 -8.66 -37.31
C VAL A 265 14.67 -8.84 -38.79
N ASP A 266 15.02 -10.08 -39.21
CA ASP A 266 15.49 -10.35 -40.58
C ASP A 266 14.37 -10.64 -41.60
N SER A 267 13.14 -11.00 -41.12
CA SER A 267 12.05 -11.41 -42.01
C SER A 267 10.71 -10.78 -41.59
N LYS A 268 9.89 -10.45 -42.61
CA LYS A 268 8.47 -10.05 -42.41
C LYS A 268 7.58 -11.22 -41.98
N ASP A 269 8.01 -12.45 -42.10
CA ASP A 269 7.24 -13.61 -41.64
C ASP A 269 7.00 -13.57 -40.12
N PHE A 270 7.83 -12.80 -39.40
CA PHE A 270 7.60 -12.45 -38.01
C PHE A 270 6.19 -11.91 -37.77
N LEU A 271 5.65 -11.05 -38.65
CA LEU A 271 4.31 -10.43 -38.47
C LEU A 271 3.20 -11.47 -38.47
N ASN A 272 3.27 -12.50 -39.37
CA ASN A 272 2.26 -13.54 -39.43
C ASN A 272 2.20 -14.34 -38.13
N GLN A 273 3.37 -14.72 -37.61
CA GLN A 273 3.42 -15.44 -36.32
C GLN A 273 3.10 -14.57 -35.12
N LEU A 274 3.37 -13.27 -35.21
CA LEU A 274 2.97 -12.31 -34.18
C LEU A 274 1.44 -12.14 -34.11
N ASP A 275 0.75 -12.12 -35.26
CA ASP A 275 -0.71 -12.05 -35.30
C ASP A 275 -1.35 -13.27 -34.60
N ASP A 276 -0.80 -14.47 -34.86
CA ASP A 276 -1.25 -15.70 -34.21
C ASP A 276 -1.00 -15.63 -32.68
N LEU A 277 0.21 -15.26 -32.26
CA LEU A 277 0.57 -15.11 -30.85
C LEU A 277 -0.29 -14.03 -30.15
N ALA A 278 -0.55 -12.91 -30.82
CA ALA A 278 -1.39 -11.84 -30.29
C ALA A 278 -2.84 -12.31 -30.06
N ALA A 279 -3.38 -13.13 -30.97
CA ALA A 279 -4.69 -13.74 -30.81
C ALA A 279 -4.73 -14.73 -29.62
N GLU A 280 -3.70 -15.55 -29.46
CA GLU A 280 -3.55 -16.45 -28.31
C GLU A 280 -3.50 -15.66 -26.99
N ILE A 281 -2.64 -14.64 -26.88
CA ILE A 281 -2.53 -13.79 -25.68
C ILE A 281 -3.87 -13.13 -25.35
N LYS A 282 -4.56 -12.55 -26.35
CA LYS A 282 -5.89 -11.96 -26.13
C LYS A 282 -6.92 -13.00 -25.65
N SER A 283 -6.84 -14.21 -26.13
CA SER A 283 -7.73 -15.31 -25.68
C SER A 283 -7.44 -15.73 -24.23
N GLU A 284 -6.17 -15.73 -23.80
CA GLU A 284 -5.81 -16.03 -22.40
C GLU A 284 -6.36 -14.98 -21.44
N PHE A 285 -6.32 -13.71 -21.82
CA PHE A 285 -6.70 -12.57 -20.99
C PHE A 285 -8.11 -12.02 -21.25
N PHE A 286 -8.97 -12.72 -21.99
CA PHE A 286 -10.24 -12.16 -22.48
C PHE A 286 -11.19 -11.64 -21.38
N LYS A 287 -11.12 -12.19 -20.16
CA LYS A 287 -11.93 -11.75 -19.02
C LYS A 287 -11.24 -10.67 -18.19
N SER A 288 -9.97 -10.87 -17.90
CA SER A 288 -9.21 -9.95 -17.04
C SER A 288 -8.86 -8.66 -17.77
N GLU A 289 -8.52 -8.73 -19.06
CA GLU A 289 -8.02 -7.61 -19.87
C GLU A 289 -8.76 -7.50 -21.23
N PRO A 290 -10.06 -7.19 -21.25
CA PRO A 290 -10.85 -7.16 -22.48
C PRO A 290 -10.39 -6.09 -23.48
N ASP A 291 -9.69 -5.05 -23.01
CA ASP A 291 -9.22 -3.92 -23.82
C ASP A 291 -7.74 -4.05 -24.23
N LEU A 292 -7.13 -5.24 -24.02
CA LEU A 292 -5.73 -5.49 -24.40
C LEU A 292 -5.52 -5.27 -25.90
N ILE A 293 -4.58 -4.39 -26.23
CA ILE A 293 -4.16 -4.05 -27.59
C ILE A 293 -2.68 -4.36 -27.74
N ILE A 294 -2.35 -5.04 -28.84
CA ILE A 294 -0.99 -5.24 -29.32
C ILE A 294 -0.92 -4.57 -30.70
N GLU A 295 -0.12 -3.51 -30.80
CA GLU A 295 0.08 -2.74 -32.04
C GLU A 295 1.51 -2.95 -32.56
N VAL A 296 1.67 -2.94 -33.87
CA VAL A 296 2.96 -3.05 -34.54
C VAL A 296 3.06 -1.99 -35.63
N ASN A 297 4.06 -1.15 -35.52
CA ASN A 297 4.33 -0.09 -36.47
C ASN A 297 5.69 -0.34 -37.17
N ASN A 298 5.76 -0.22 -38.51
CA ASN A 298 7.06 -0.22 -39.21
C ASN A 298 7.80 1.09 -38.89
N ILE A 299 9.09 0.97 -38.58
CA ILE A 299 9.97 2.13 -38.37
C ILE A 299 11.27 1.97 -39.15
N ASP A 300 11.59 2.98 -39.98
CA ASP A 300 12.72 2.90 -40.94
C ASP A 300 14.08 3.33 -40.33
N SER A 301 14.15 3.77 -39.09
CA SER A 301 15.29 4.54 -38.58
C SER A 301 16.04 3.93 -37.40
N ILE A 302 15.94 2.61 -37.13
CA ILE A 302 16.74 1.96 -36.09
C ILE A 302 18.15 1.74 -36.58
N THR A 303 19.10 2.47 -36.05
CA THR A 303 20.51 2.43 -36.47
C THR A 303 21.43 1.75 -35.48
N HIS A 304 21.01 1.60 -34.21
CA HIS A 304 21.80 0.98 -33.16
C HIS A 304 20.88 0.12 -32.27
N GLY A 305 21.45 -0.88 -31.65
CA GLY A 305 20.78 -1.77 -30.70
C GLY A 305 21.73 -2.85 -30.20
N LEU A 306 21.19 -3.73 -29.38
CA LEU A 306 21.92 -4.88 -28.86
C LEU A 306 22.29 -5.86 -29.99
N SER A 307 23.36 -6.62 -29.81
CA SER A 307 23.61 -7.82 -30.61
C SER A 307 22.45 -8.83 -30.45
N ASN A 308 22.35 -9.80 -31.37
CA ASN A 308 21.38 -10.88 -31.18
C ASN A 308 21.64 -11.69 -29.91
N ILE A 309 22.91 -11.93 -29.56
CA ILE A 309 23.29 -12.64 -28.32
C ILE A 309 22.85 -11.89 -27.09
N ASP A 310 23.10 -10.58 -27.02
CA ASP A 310 22.69 -9.77 -25.89
C ASP A 310 21.16 -9.64 -25.81
N SER A 311 20.46 -9.60 -26.95
CA SER A 311 19.00 -9.64 -27.02
C SER A 311 18.44 -10.95 -26.46
N ILE A 312 19.08 -12.10 -26.74
CA ILE A 312 18.71 -13.40 -26.15
C ILE A 312 18.87 -13.36 -24.62
N GLU A 313 19.96 -12.79 -24.10
CA GLU A 313 20.18 -12.66 -22.67
C GLU A 313 19.07 -11.85 -21.99
N VAL A 314 18.74 -10.67 -22.54
CA VAL A 314 17.67 -9.80 -22.01
C VAL A 314 16.33 -10.51 -22.00
N VAL A 315 15.94 -11.13 -23.11
CA VAL A 315 14.67 -11.86 -23.23
C VAL A 315 14.61 -13.01 -22.24
N ASN A 316 15.67 -13.80 -22.11
CA ASN A 316 15.71 -14.93 -21.18
C ASN A 316 15.68 -14.50 -19.71
N ALA A 317 16.35 -13.40 -19.35
CA ALA A 317 16.30 -12.85 -18.00
C ALA A 317 14.88 -12.40 -17.64
N ILE A 318 14.20 -11.65 -18.53
CA ILE A 318 12.81 -11.23 -18.29
C ILE A 318 11.86 -12.45 -18.30
N TYR A 319 12.15 -13.51 -19.05
CA TYR A 319 11.36 -14.75 -19.03
C TYR A 319 11.47 -15.48 -17.70
N SER A 320 12.72 -15.61 -17.19
CA SER A 320 13.01 -16.36 -15.96
C SER A 320 12.55 -15.68 -14.69
N VAL A 321 12.45 -14.34 -14.68
CA VAL A 321 12.03 -13.60 -13.50
C VAL A 321 10.56 -13.87 -13.16
N PHE A 322 10.31 -14.24 -11.90
CA PHE A 322 8.95 -14.52 -11.42
C PHE A 322 8.11 -13.25 -11.34
N ASN A 323 6.82 -13.35 -11.69
CA ASN A 323 5.83 -12.29 -11.56
C ASN A 323 4.47 -12.89 -11.19
N GLY A 324 3.79 -12.34 -10.19
CA GLY A 324 2.49 -12.80 -9.71
C GLY A 324 2.51 -13.31 -8.28
N VAL A 325 1.52 -14.11 -7.92
CA VAL A 325 1.40 -14.75 -6.60
C VAL A 325 2.40 -15.90 -6.51
N TYR A 326 3.32 -15.81 -5.56
CA TYR A 326 4.34 -16.84 -5.33
C TYR A 326 3.86 -17.88 -4.33
N LYS A 327 3.14 -17.44 -3.28
CA LYS A 327 2.65 -18.31 -2.22
C LYS A 327 1.36 -17.76 -1.61
N MET A 328 0.40 -18.63 -1.36
CA MET A 328 -0.80 -18.32 -0.61
C MET A 328 -0.59 -18.55 0.89
N SER A 329 -1.33 -17.82 1.72
CA SER A 329 -1.32 -17.99 3.17
C SER A 329 -1.77 -19.40 3.57
N GLN A 330 -1.14 -19.95 4.60
CA GLN A 330 -1.54 -21.23 5.19
C GLN A 330 -2.55 -21.06 6.35
N SER A 331 -2.72 -19.83 6.83
CA SER A 331 -3.58 -19.52 7.98
C SER A 331 -4.88 -18.82 7.60
N ILE A 332 -4.94 -18.15 6.46
CA ILE A 332 -6.12 -17.42 5.98
C ILE A 332 -6.39 -17.82 4.53
N ASP A 333 -7.56 -18.42 4.29
CA ASP A 333 -7.97 -18.84 2.95
C ASP A 333 -8.12 -17.62 2.01
N GLY A 334 -7.60 -17.77 0.78
CA GLY A 334 -7.68 -16.73 -0.24
C GLY A 334 -6.70 -15.56 -0.09
N LEU A 335 -5.95 -15.48 1.02
CA LEU A 335 -4.94 -14.45 1.23
C LEU A 335 -3.63 -14.80 0.51
N VAL A 336 -3.06 -13.83 -0.20
CA VAL A 336 -1.70 -13.91 -0.72
C VAL A 336 -0.70 -13.72 0.43
N GLU A 337 0.20 -14.68 0.64
CA GLU A 337 1.32 -14.53 1.59
C GLU A 337 2.50 -13.82 0.94
N THR A 338 2.91 -14.28 -0.26
CA THR A 338 4.12 -13.81 -0.94
C THR A 338 3.85 -13.57 -2.42
N SER A 339 4.31 -12.46 -2.95
CA SER A 339 4.18 -12.11 -4.36
C SER A 339 5.38 -11.31 -4.88
N SER A 340 5.48 -11.20 -6.22
CA SER A 340 6.42 -10.31 -6.88
C SER A 340 5.77 -9.67 -8.10
N SER A 341 6.07 -8.40 -8.34
CA SER A 341 5.65 -7.67 -9.54
C SER A 341 6.87 -7.11 -10.27
N LEU A 342 7.06 -7.52 -11.55
CA LEU A 342 8.03 -6.90 -12.45
C LEU A 342 7.44 -5.58 -12.96
N ALA A 343 7.66 -4.52 -12.20
CA ALA A 343 6.99 -3.24 -12.39
C ALA A 343 7.58 -2.39 -13.53
N ARG A 344 8.88 -2.44 -13.73
CA ARG A 344 9.58 -1.60 -14.70
C ARG A 344 10.64 -2.40 -15.48
N VAL A 345 10.66 -2.22 -16.79
CA VAL A 345 11.72 -2.73 -17.69
C VAL A 345 12.12 -1.61 -18.64
N ILE A 346 13.38 -1.25 -18.60
CA ILE A 346 13.96 -0.20 -19.45
C ILE A 346 15.19 -0.76 -20.14
N LEU A 347 15.27 -0.57 -21.45
CA LEU A 347 16.49 -0.70 -22.24
C LEU A 347 16.61 0.53 -23.12
N ASN A 348 17.65 1.31 -22.95
CA ASN A 348 17.89 2.50 -23.75
C ASN A 348 19.40 2.82 -23.78
N GLY A 349 19.96 3.03 -24.99
CA GLY A 349 21.39 3.33 -25.14
C GLY A 349 22.29 2.25 -24.53
N GLY A 350 21.89 0.97 -24.60
CA GLY A 350 22.58 -0.16 -24.00
C GLY A 350 22.40 -0.32 -22.49
N SER A 351 21.81 0.66 -21.80
CA SER A 351 21.49 0.54 -20.37
C SER A 351 20.22 -0.27 -20.17
N PHE A 352 20.33 -1.45 -19.56
CA PHE A 352 19.22 -2.34 -19.19
C PHE A 352 18.95 -2.24 -17.70
N ILE A 353 17.73 -1.88 -17.31
CA ILE A 353 17.30 -1.67 -15.91
C ILE A 353 15.98 -2.39 -15.69
N THR A 354 15.87 -3.10 -14.57
CA THR A 354 14.58 -3.61 -14.10
C THR A 354 14.32 -3.18 -12.67
N GLN A 355 13.03 -3.01 -12.35
CA GLN A 355 12.58 -2.74 -10.98
C GLN A 355 11.41 -3.67 -10.67
N SER A 356 11.55 -4.40 -9.59
CA SER A 356 10.53 -5.32 -9.09
C SER A 356 10.25 -5.03 -7.62
N LEU A 357 9.01 -5.23 -7.19
CA LEU A 357 8.61 -5.15 -5.80
C LEU A 357 8.12 -6.52 -5.35
N GLN A 358 8.73 -7.05 -4.30
CA GLN A 358 8.35 -8.28 -3.63
C GLN A 358 7.62 -7.94 -2.34
N ARG A 359 6.58 -8.69 -2.04
CA ARG A 359 5.77 -8.55 -0.83
C ARG A 359 5.62 -9.88 -0.12
N SER A 360 5.65 -9.86 1.21
CA SER A 360 5.30 -11.02 2.03
C SER A 360 4.95 -10.58 3.46
N SER A 361 4.00 -11.26 4.09
CA SER A 361 3.74 -11.12 5.52
C SER A 361 4.82 -11.80 6.39
N LEU A 362 5.65 -12.68 5.79
CA LEU A 362 6.75 -13.38 6.45
C LEU A 362 8.10 -12.85 5.97
N GLU A 363 8.95 -12.40 6.90
CA GLU A 363 10.26 -11.84 6.57
C GLU A 363 11.16 -12.82 5.80
N SER A 364 11.19 -14.10 6.23
CA SER A 364 11.98 -15.13 5.55
C SER A 364 11.52 -15.38 4.11
N SER A 365 10.22 -15.40 3.85
CA SER A 365 9.65 -15.57 2.50
C SER A 365 9.91 -14.33 1.63
N LYS A 366 9.84 -13.12 2.22
CA LYS A 366 10.17 -11.86 1.54
C LYS A 366 11.61 -11.86 1.04
N GLN A 367 12.55 -12.27 1.89
CA GLN A 367 13.96 -12.35 1.55
C GLN A 367 14.25 -13.46 0.52
N ASP A 368 13.55 -14.58 0.58
CA ASP A 368 13.71 -15.69 -0.37
C ASP A 368 13.25 -15.29 -1.77
N ILE A 369 12.06 -14.71 -1.91
CA ILE A 369 11.57 -14.26 -3.22
C ILE A 369 12.44 -13.13 -3.79
N ALA A 370 12.95 -12.20 -2.98
CA ALA A 370 13.86 -11.15 -3.43
C ALA A 370 15.15 -11.75 -4.01
N LYS A 371 15.75 -12.74 -3.34
CA LYS A 371 16.91 -13.46 -3.85
C LYS A 371 16.61 -14.24 -5.14
N THR A 372 15.43 -14.86 -5.22
CA THR A 372 14.96 -15.56 -6.42
C THR A 372 14.86 -14.62 -7.62
N ILE A 373 14.29 -13.41 -7.42
CA ILE A 373 14.23 -12.38 -8.45
C ILE A 373 15.64 -11.92 -8.86
N GLY A 374 16.49 -11.61 -7.87
CA GLY A 374 17.87 -11.19 -8.12
C GLY A 374 18.68 -12.23 -8.90
N ALA A 375 18.51 -13.52 -8.60
CA ALA A 375 19.22 -14.62 -9.26
C ALA A 375 18.97 -14.66 -10.78
N SER A 376 17.75 -14.34 -11.24
CA SER A 376 17.41 -14.27 -12.66
C SER A 376 18.32 -13.29 -13.43
N PHE A 377 18.71 -12.20 -12.81
CA PHE A 377 19.53 -11.15 -13.40
C PHE A 377 21.03 -11.32 -13.13
N LEU A 378 21.39 -11.89 -11.98
CA LEU A 378 22.80 -12.27 -11.71
C LEU A 378 23.33 -13.26 -12.75
N ASN A 379 22.48 -14.16 -13.27
CA ASN A 379 22.87 -15.12 -14.30
C ASN A 379 23.31 -14.48 -15.63
N ILE A 380 22.90 -13.26 -15.91
CA ILE A 380 23.36 -12.48 -17.05
C ILE A 380 24.46 -11.47 -16.68
N GLY A 381 24.98 -11.51 -15.45
CA GLY A 381 26.00 -10.58 -14.96
C GLY A 381 25.50 -9.16 -14.74
N ALA A 382 24.22 -8.98 -14.39
CA ALA A 382 23.69 -7.69 -13.97
C ALA A 382 24.02 -7.41 -12.49
N ASP A 383 24.17 -6.13 -12.16
CA ASP A 383 24.19 -5.68 -10.77
C ASP A 383 22.80 -5.81 -10.18
N VAL A 384 22.70 -6.25 -8.93
CA VAL A 384 21.44 -6.44 -8.19
C VAL A 384 21.52 -5.73 -6.85
N GLU A 385 20.57 -4.85 -6.60
CA GLU A 385 20.41 -4.13 -5.34
C GLU A 385 19.04 -4.40 -4.74
N HIS A 386 19.01 -4.74 -3.45
CA HIS A 386 17.79 -4.81 -2.67
C HIS A 386 17.69 -3.57 -1.77
N SER A 387 16.58 -2.84 -1.84
CA SER A 387 16.41 -1.58 -1.11
C SER A 387 14.96 -1.38 -0.65
N GLY A 388 14.68 -0.33 0.12
CA GLY A 388 13.34 0.03 0.54
C GLY A 388 12.60 -1.08 1.30
N SER A 389 13.33 -1.91 2.06
CA SER A 389 12.72 -3.01 2.81
C SER A 389 11.96 -2.48 4.03
N TYR A 390 10.72 -2.95 4.18
CA TYR A 390 9.92 -2.77 5.38
C TYR A 390 9.31 -4.10 5.80
N PRO A 391 9.11 -4.32 7.13
CA PRO A 391 8.64 -5.59 7.66
C PRO A 391 7.14 -5.80 7.41
N GLY A 392 6.73 -7.07 7.37
CA GLY A 392 5.33 -7.46 7.43
C GLY A 392 4.86 -7.74 8.85
N TRP A 393 3.58 -7.92 8.98
CA TRP A 393 2.91 -8.41 10.17
C TRP A 393 2.23 -9.73 9.83
N ALA A 394 2.80 -10.82 10.31
CA ALA A 394 2.24 -12.15 10.08
C ALA A 394 0.88 -12.28 10.76
N PRO A 395 -0.15 -12.77 10.08
CA PRO A 395 -1.46 -12.97 10.69
C PRO A 395 -1.39 -13.89 11.90
N ASN A 396 -1.93 -13.40 13.05
CA ASN A 396 -2.07 -14.19 14.28
C ASN A 396 -3.54 -14.56 14.49
N THR A 397 -3.90 -15.79 14.14
CA THR A 397 -5.26 -16.32 14.34
C THR A 397 -5.56 -16.76 15.77
N ASP A 398 -4.53 -16.83 16.63
CA ASP A 398 -4.66 -17.21 18.05
C ASP A 398 -4.59 -15.96 18.98
N SER A 399 -4.89 -14.78 18.44
CA SER A 399 -4.89 -13.51 19.17
C SER A 399 -6.05 -13.41 20.15
N GLU A 400 -5.74 -13.11 21.41
CA GLU A 400 -6.76 -12.91 22.46
C GLU A 400 -7.67 -11.73 22.15
N ILE A 401 -7.10 -10.62 21.66
CA ILE A 401 -7.89 -9.44 21.30
C ILE A 401 -8.77 -9.68 20.08
N LEU A 402 -8.34 -10.49 19.12
CA LEU A 402 -9.15 -10.89 17.98
C LEU A 402 -10.40 -11.66 18.42
N ASP A 403 -10.25 -12.68 19.26
CA ASP A 403 -11.37 -13.50 19.76
C ASP A 403 -12.39 -12.65 20.51
N ILE A 404 -11.92 -11.73 21.34
CA ILE A 404 -12.75 -10.77 22.06
C ILE A 404 -13.53 -9.88 21.08
N MET A 405 -12.84 -9.28 20.11
CA MET A 405 -13.45 -8.36 19.17
C MET A 405 -14.46 -9.03 18.23
N VAL A 406 -14.15 -10.24 17.75
CA VAL A 406 -15.08 -11.04 16.92
C VAL A 406 -16.34 -11.37 17.72
N SER A 407 -16.19 -11.84 18.96
CA SER A 407 -17.32 -12.18 19.83
C SER A 407 -18.18 -10.95 20.12
N LEU A 408 -17.55 -9.82 20.43
CA LEU A 408 -18.22 -8.57 20.71
C LEU A 408 -18.97 -8.04 19.49
N TYR A 409 -18.34 -8.03 18.33
CA TYR A 409 -18.95 -7.60 17.07
C TYR A 409 -20.21 -8.43 16.73
N LYS A 410 -20.12 -9.77 16.83
CA LYS A 410 -21.28 -10.66 16.65
C LYS A 410 -22.43 -10.34 17.59
N ASN A 411 -22.12 -10.11 18.86
CA ASN A 411 -23.13 -9.81 19.87
C ASN A 411 -23.79 -8.44 19.64
N MET A 412 -23.04 -7.43 19.20
CA MET A 412 -23.53 -6.07 19.01
C MET A 412 -24.31 -5.92 17.69
N PHE A 413 -23.85 -6.56 16.62
CA PHE A 413 -24.37 -6.28 15.26
C PHE A 413 -25.06 -7.48 14.62
N ASN A 414 -25.11 -8.63 15.27
CA ASN A 414 -25.73 -9.87 14.79
C ASN A 414 -25.21 -10.29 13.39
N SER A 415 -23.93 -10.07 13.15
CA SER A 415 -23.20 -10.42 11.92
C SER A 415 -21.76 -10.79 12.25
N ASP A 416 -21.13 -11.59 11.40
CA ASP A 416 -19.71 -11.91 11.51
C ASP A 416 -18.86 -10.78 10.89
N PRO A 417 -17.78 -10.34 11.56
CA PRO A 417 -16.82 -9.46 10.90
C PRO A 417 -15.98 -10.27 9.90
N LYS A 418 -15.43 -9.60 8.91
CA LYS A 418 -14.41 -10.16 8.02
C LYS A 418 -13.05 -10.08 8.70
N VAL A 419 -12.47 -11.23 9.03
CA VAL A 419 -11.11 -11.29 9.56
C VAL A 419 -10.16 -11.56 8.39
N GLN A 420 -9.28 -10.62 8.14
CA GLN A 420 -8.37 -10.70 6.98
C GLN A 420 -7.01 -10.07 7.27
N ALA A 421 -6.12 -10.13 6.28
CA ALA A 421 -4.85 -9.42 6.29
C ALA A 421 -4.69 -8.70 4.95
N CYS A 422 -4.06 -7.54 5.00
CA CYS A 422 -3.80 -6.72 3.83
C CYS A 422 -2.52 -7.18 3.11
N HIS A 423 -2.57 -7.37 1.80
CA HIS A 423 -1.34 -7.65 1.03
C HIS A 423 -0.66 -6.34 0.55
N ALA A 424 -0.66 -5.35 1.43
CA ALA A 424 0.03 -4.06 1.33
C ALA A 424 0.73 -3.75 2.66
N GLY A 425 1.49 -2.65 2.73
CA GLY A 425 2.12 -2.22 3.98
C GLY A 425 1.12 -1.54 4.92
N LEU A 426 1.33 -1.72 6.21
CA LEU A 426 0.71 -0.97 7.31
C LEU A 426 1.77 -0.69 8.36
N GLU A 427 1.65 0.39 9.12
CA GLU A 427 2.55 0.69 10.24
C GLU A 427 2.62 -0.43 11.27
N CYS A 428 1.56 -1.23 11.41
CA CYS A 428 1.52 -2.42 12.25
C CYS A 428 2.68 -3.39 12.00
N GLY A 429 3.15 -3.54 10.75
CA GLY A 429 4.32 -4.37 10.44
C GLY A 429 5.59 -3.85 11.11
N ILE A 430 5.81 -2.55 11.05
CA ILE A 430 6.97 -1.88 11.65
C ILE A 430 6.87 -1.87 13.17
N LEU A 431 5.68 -1.59 13.70
CA LEU A 431 5.42 -1.59 15.14
C LEU A 431 5.62 -2.98 15.75
N ASN A 432 5.21 -4.05 15.04
CA ASN A 432 5.46 -5.44 15.46
C ASN A 432 6.96 -5.77 15.55
N GLU A 433 7.77 -5.28 14.61
CA GLU A 433 9.22 -5.47 14.65
C GLU A 433 9.86 -4.69 15.80
N ARG A 434 9.37 -3.47 16.09
CA ARG A 434 9.91 -2.62 17.15
C ARG A 434 9.51 -3.06 18.55
N TYR A 435 8.30 -3.57 18.70
CA TYR A 435 7.70 -4.04 19.94
C TYR A 435 7.20 -5.49 19.80
N PRO A 436 8.13 -6.47 19.72
CA PRO A 436 7.76 -7.87 19.52
C PRO A 436 6.87 -8.38 20.66
N GLY A 437 5.79 -9.07 20.30
CA GLY A 437 4.86 -9.66 21.26
C GLY A 437 3.62 -8.81 21.55
N LEU A 438 3.45 -7.68 20.87
CA LEU A 438 2.17 -6.95 20.89
C LEU A 438 1.06 -7.82 20.28
N ASP A 439 -0.07 -7.92 20.99
CA ASP A 439 -1.31 -8.46 20.43
C ASP A 439 -2.03 -7.34 19.69
N MET A 440 -2.08 -7.42 18.36
CA MET A 440 -2.47 -6.29 17.51
C MET A 440 -3.69 -6.61 16.66
N ILE A 441 -4.53 -5.59 16.46
CA ILE A 441 -5.65 -5.63 15.53
C ILE A 441 -5.87 -4.24 14.93
N SER A 442 -6.22 -4.18 13.62
CA SER A 442 -6.61 -2.94 12.96
C SER A 442 -8.09 -3.00 12.59
N PHE A 443 -8.80 -1.90 12.83
CA PHE A 443 -10.21 -1.71 12.50
C PHE A 443 -10.53 -0.23 12.37
N GLY A 444 -11.63 0.11 11.69
CA GLY A 444 -11.99 1.52 11.44
C GLY A 444 -13.39 1.70 10.89
N PRO A 445 -13.79 2.93 10.56
CA PRO A 445 -15.05 3.22 9.88
C PRO A 445 -14.92 2.99 8.37
N THR A 446 -16.07 2.93 7.66
CA THR A 446 -16.06 2.83 6.20
C THR A 446 -15.67 4.15 5.55
N ILE A 447 -14.50 4.16 4.92
CA ILE A 447 -13.95 5.22 4.09
C ILE A 447 -13.94 4.72 2.64
N LYS A 448 -14.27 5.55 1.68
CA LYS A 448 -14.21 5.20 0.27
C LYS A 448 -13.43 6.24 -0.50
N ASN A 449 -12.69 5.77 -1.51
CA ASN A 449 -11.81 6.55 -2.36
C ASN A 449 -10.77 7.38 -1.57
N PRO A 450 -10.07 6.80 -0.56
CA PRO A 450 -8.98 7.50 0.08
C PRO A 450 -7.98 7.97 -0.97
N HIS A 451 -7.11 8.92 -0.62
CA HIS A 451 -6.08 9.49 -1.50
C HIS A 451 -6.63 10.17 -2.78
N SER A 452 -7.91 10.50 -2.79
CA SER A 452 -8.61 11.12 -3.91
C SER A 452 -9.49 12.29 -3.45
N PRO A 453 -9.73 13.30 -4.29
CA PRO A 453 -10.74 14.36 -4.01
C PRO A 453 -12.18 13.82 -3.87
N ASP A 454 -12.42 12.56 -4.20
CA ASP A 454 -13.70 11.86 -4.00
C ASP A 454 -13.75 11.08 -2.66
N GLU A 455 -12.77 11.28 -1.79
CA GLU A 455 -12.71 10.68 -0.46
C GLU A 455 -13.93 11.03 0.37
N LYS A 456 -14.51 10.02 1.02
CA LYS A 456 -15.68 10.17 1.88
C LYS A 456 -15.75 9.11 2.97
N VAL A 457 -16.30 9.47 4.12
CA VAL A 457 -16.54 8.57 5.26
C VAL A 457 -18.03 8.41 5.52
N ASN A 458 -18.47 7.18 5.77
CA ASN A 458 -19.89 6.88 6.00
C ASN A 458 -20.31 7.22 7.44
N ILE A 459 -21.37 8.02 7.60
CA ILE A 459 -21.81 8.53 8.91
C ILE A 459 -22.27 7.39 9.83
N ALA A 460 -23.02 6.41 9.31
CA ALA A 460 -23.51 5.30 10.12
C ALA A 460 -22.38 4.37 10.54
N SER A 461 -21.38 4.18 9.68
CA SER A 461 -20.20 3.36 9.98
C SER A 461 -19.34 3.99 11.10
N VAL A 462 -19.23 5.30 11.15
CA VAL A 462 -18.55 6.01 12.25
C VAL A 462 -19.25 5.75 13.58
N GLN A 463 -20.58 5.75 13.61
CA GLN A 463 -21.35 5.42 14.83
C GLN A 463 -21.14 3.97 15.27
N LYS A 464 -21.14 3.05 14.31
CA LYS A 464 -20.91 1.61 14.52
C LYS A 464 -19.50 1.37 15.05
N PHE A 465 -18.49 1.92 14.38
CA PHE A 465 -17.08 1.86 14.78
C PHE A 465 -16.86 2.42 16.19
N TRP A 466 -17.39 3.62 16.47
CA TRP A 466 -17.31 4.22 17.81
C TRP A 466 -17.93 3.35 18.88
N SER A 467 -19.11 2.76 18.61
CA SER A 467 -19.79 1.88 19.56
C SER A 467 -18.95 0.66 19.89
N LEU A 468 -18.37 0.02 18.86
CA LEU A 468 -17.49 -1.13 19.02
C LEU A 468 -16.22 -0.73 19.80
N PHE A 469 -15.57 0.36 19.41
CA PHE A 469 -14.37 0.88 20.07
C PHE A 469 -14.55 1.07 21.58
N VAL A 470 -15.66 1.72 21.98
CA VAL A 470 -15.97 1.96 23.39
C VAL A 470 -16.23 0.66 24.16
N GLU A 471 -16.93 -0.31 23.55
CA GLU A 471 -17.20 -1.59 24.19
C GLU A 471 -15.96 -2.47 24.31
N VAL A 472 -15.05 -2.45 23.32
CA VAL A 472 -13.76 -3.17 23.38
C VAL A 472 -12.95 -2.73 24.59
N LEU A 473 -12.87 -1.43 24.87
CA LEU A 473 -12.10 -0.89 25.99
C LEU A 473 -12.56 -1.40 27.38
N LYS A 474 -13.85 -1.77 27.51
CA LYS A 474 -14.39 -2.31 28.75
C LYS A 474 -13.99 -3.76 29.03
N VAL A 475 -13.72 -4.52 27.96
CA VAL A 475 -13.50 -5.97 28.02
C VAL A 475 -12.05 -6.37 27.75
N ILE A 476 -11.13 -5.42 27.77
CA ILE A 476 -9.69 -5.70 27.67
C ILE A 476 -9.27 -6.70 28.77
N PRO A 477 -8.46 -7.72 28.43
CA PRO A 477 -7.98 -8.74 29.37
C PRO A 477 -7.24 -8.15 30.58
N PHE A 478 -7.26 -8.89 31.68
CA PHE A 478 -6.49 -8.53 32.87
C PHE A 478 -5.02 -8.86 32.70
N LYS A 479 -4.16 -8.13 33.40
CA LYS A 479 -2.75 -8.45 33.54
C LYS A 479 -2.61 -9.80 34.23
N ASN A 480 -1.69 -10.65 33.76
CA ASN A 480 -1.37 -11.93 34.37
C ASN A 480 -0.66 -11.78 35.73
#